data_ff142b73676b72b6c39ebb27245632f4
#
_entry.id   ff142b73676b72b6c39ebb27245632f4
#
_cell.length_a   1.000
_cell.length_b   1.000
_cell.length_c   1.000
_cell.angle_alpha   90.00
_cell.angle_beta   90.00
_cell.angle_gamma   90.00
#
_symmetry.space_group_name_H-M   'P 1'
#
loop_
_entity.id
_entity.type
_entity.pdbx_description
1 polymer ?
#
loop_
_entity_poly.entity_id
_entity_poly.type
_entity_poly.pdbx_seq_one_letter_code
_entity_poly.pdbx_strand_id
1 'polypeptide(L)'
;MGLFDKIFKRPPKSGRLAKTLDGYLPVFGQFGTNIYASDVVQQALKCIVDELKKLKPVHVRYKNNDPVPVPGNVQDILNNPNPLMTTSEFLERLSWLLLMNYNAFIIPTYYTWIDERTGEERRKYEALYPIN
;
A
#
# COMPACT_ATOMS: atom_id res chain seq x y z
N MET A 1 -40.26 -3.34 -35.53
CA MET A 1 -39.46 -4.07 -34.56
C MET A 1 -38.04 -4.13 -35.09
N GLY A 2 -37.19 -3.30 -34.52
CA GLY A 2 -35.86 -2.99 -35.06
C GLY A 2 -34.79 -4.03 -34.67
N LEU A 3 -33.82 -4.17 -35.56
CA LEU A 3 -32.65 -5.06 -35.44
C LEU A 3 -31.85 -4.83 -34.16
N PHE A 4 -31.97 -3.67 -33.54
CA PHE A 4 -31.30 -3.25 -32.32
C PHE A 4 -31.85 -3.91 -31.03
N ASP A 5 -33.11 -4.33 -30.99
CA ASP A 5 -33.69 -5.00 -29.83
C ASP A 5 -33.15 -6.42 -29.59
N LYS A 6 -32.55 -7.04 -30.57
CA LYS A 6 -31.94 -8.37 -30.46
C LYS A 6 -30.50 -8.34 -29.94
N ILE A 7 -29.82 -7.19 -30.01
CA ILE A 7 -28.42 -7.06 -29.63
C ILE A 7 -28.27 -6.82 -28.10
N PHE A 8 -29.28 -6.16 -27.49
CA PHE A 8 -29.23 -5.75 -26.08
C PHE A 8 -29.94 -6.72 -25.12
N LYS A 9 -30.58 -7.80 -25.61
CA LYS A 9 -31.24 -8.81 -24.76
C LYS A 9 -30.38 -10.06 -24.53
N ARG A 10 -29.06 -9.92 -24.36
CA ARG A 10 -28.27 -11.03 -23.77
C ARG A 10 -28.27 -10.82 -22.25
N PRO A 11 -28.92 -11.70 -21.48
CA PRO A 11 -28.74 -11.67 -20.03
C PRO A 11 -27.25 -11.87 -19.74
N PRO A 12 -26.68 -11.18 -18.75
CA PRO A 12 -25.29 -11.36 -18.38
C PRO A 12 -25.08 -12.85 -18.05
N LYS A 13 -24.07 -13.46 -18.69
CA LYS A 13 -23.67 -14.85 -18.41
C LYS A 13 -22.96 -14.94 -17.05
N SER A 14 -23.54 -14.39 -15.99
CA SER A 14 -23.04 -14.46 -14.62
C SER A 14 -23.26 -15.83 -13.95
N GLY A 15 -24.11 -16.67 -14.56
CA GLY A 15 -24.42 -17.99 -13.97
C GLY A 15 -23.37 -19.07 -14.14
N ARG A 16 -22.31 -18.88 -14.93
CA ARG A 16 -21.28 -19.92 -15.12
C ARG A 16 -20.06 -19.75 -14.20
N LEU A 17 -19.76 -18.53 -13.77
CA LEU A 17 -18.68 -18.29 -12.80
C LEU A 17 -19.09 -18.68 -11.37
N ALA A 18 -20.38 -18.56 -11.03
CA ALA A 18 -20.88 -18.96 -9.73
C ALA A 18 -20.88 -20.48 -9.51
N LYS A 19 -21.04 -21.28 -10.58
CA LYS A 19 -21.06 -22.75 -10.48
C LYS A 19 -19.69 -23.41 -10.29
N THR A 20 -18.61 -22.72 -10.59
CA THR A 20 -17.24 -23.24 -10.37
C THR A 20 -16.71 -22.97 -8.97
N LEU A 21 -17.45 -22.18 -8.17
CA LEU A 21 -17.14 -21.85 -6.77
C LEU A 21 -18.09 -22.55 -5.78
N ASP A 22 -18.81 -23.60 -6.22
CA ASP A 22 -19.82 -24.33 -5.44
C ASP A 22 -19.27 -25.16 -4.26
N GLY A 23 -18.07 -24.86 -3.80
CA GLY A 23 -17.51 -25.40 -2.56
C GLY A 23 -17.02 -24.35 -1.59
N TYR A 24 -16.88 -23.11 -2.03
CA TYR A 24 -16.37 -22.00 -1.22
C TYR A 24 -17.13 -20.71 -1.54
N LEU A 25 -18.36 -20.63 -1.08
CA LEU A 25 -18.92 -19.31 -0.81
C LEU A 25 -18.15 -18.80 0.40
N PRO A 26 -17.29 -17.79 0.26
CA PRO A 26 -16.71 -17.17 1.42
C PRO A 26 -17.88 -16.66 2.25
N VAL A 27 -17.96 -17.08 3.51
CA VAL A 27 -19.05 -16.77 4.45
C VAL A 27 -18.94 -15.30 4.88
N PHE A 28 -18.84 -14.39 3.91
CA PHE A 28 -18.82 -12.94 4.18
C PHE A 28 -20.17 -12.43 4.72
N GLY A 29 -21.24 -13.20 4.54
CA GLY A 29 -22.56 -12.84 5.05
C GLY A 29 -22.76 -12.98 6.56
N GLN A 30 -21.86 -13.66 7.28
CA GLN A 30 -21.96 -13.85 8.73
C GLN A 30 -21.31 -12.72 9.55
N PHE A 31 -20.46 -11.89 8.92
CA PHE A 31 -19.71 -10.84 9.64
C PHE A 31 -20.40 -9.49 9.71
N GLY A 32 -21.63 -9.37 9.18
CA GLY A 32 -22.34 -8.09 9.15
C GLY A 32 -21.71 -7.08 8.19
N THR A 33 -22.07 -5.81 8.33
CA THR A 33 -21.63 -4.73 7.46
C THR A 33 -20.18 -4.29 7.71
N ASN A 34 -19.57 -4.70 8.83
CA ASN A 34 -18.20 -4.32 9.19
C ASN A 34 -17.36 -5.55 9.53
N ILE A 35 -16.77 -6.15 8.51
CA ILE A 35 -15.90 -7.32 8.64
C ILE A 35 -14.66 -7.02 9.53
N TYR A 36 -14.21 -5.78 9.57
CA TYR A 36 -13.05 -5.36 10.38
C TYR A 36 -13.36 -5.24 11.87
N ALA A 37 -14.62 -5.30 12.26
CA ALA A 37 -15.02 -5.37 13.66
C ALA A 37 -14.88 -6.79 14.25
N SER A 38 -14.63 -7.80 13.42
CA SER A 38 -14.40 -9.18 13.87
C SER A 38 -13.03 -9.33 14.52
N ASP A 39 -12.98 -9.85 15.75
CA ASP A 39 -11.72 -10.12 16.47
C ASP A 39 -10.80 -11.06 15.69
N VAL A 40 -11.35 -12.03 14.99
CA VAL A 40 -10.59 -12.98 14.16
C VAL A 40 -9.89 -12.27 13.01
N VAL A 41 -10.60 -11.37 12.34
CA VAL A 41 -10.03 -10.57 11.24
C VAL A 41 -8.97 -9.63 11.77
N GLN A 42 -9.23 -8.95 12.88
CA GLN A 42 -8.24 -8.04 13.49
C GLN A 42 -6.98 -8.79 13.93
N GLN A 43 -7.11 -9.97 14.52
CA GLN A 43 -5.95 -10.79 14.88
C GLN A 43 -5.14 -11.21 13.65
N ALA A 44 -5.81 -11.63 12.57
CA ALA A 44 -5.14 -11.98 11.32
C ALA A 44 -4.39 -10.77 10.72
N LEU A 45 -5.03 -9.61 10.66
CA LEU A 45 -4.40 -8.37 10.21
C LEU A 45 -3.21 -7.99 11.09
N LYS A 46 -3.36 -8.11 12.41
CA LYS A 46 -2.28 -7.84 13.35
C LYS A 46 -1.07 -8.73 13.11
N CYS A 47 -1.25 -10.02 12.85
CA CYS A 47 -0.15 -10.91 12.52
C CYS A 47 0.63 -10.42 11.28
N ILE A 48 -0.08 -9.98 10.23
CA ILE A 48 0.55 -9.44 9.01
C ILE A 48 1.32 -8.16 9.34
N VAL A 49 0.70 -7.23 10.07
CA VAL A 49 1.30 -5.95 10.46
C VAL A 49 2.55 -6.17 11.33
N ASP A 50 2.48 -7.12 12.28
CA ASP A 50 3.61 -7.44 13.16
C ASP A 50 4.82 -8.01 12.41
N GLU A 51 4.62 -8.64 11.25
CA GLU A 51 5.72 -9.04 10.38
C GLU A 51 6.21 -7.87 9.51
N LEU A 52 5.30 -7.08 8.95
CA LEU A 52 5.68 -5.95 8.09
C LEU A 52 6.48 -4.87 8.83
N LYS A 53 6.15 -4.59 10.09
CA LYS A 53 6.88 -3.59 10.88
C LYS A 53 8.33 -3.97 11.22
N LYS A 54 8.70 -5.25 11.07
CA LYS A 54 10.09 -5.72 11.27
C LYS A 54 10.98 -5.47 10.05
N LEU A 55 10.40 -5.10 8.91
CA LEU A 55 11.15 -4.82 7.70
C LEU A 55 12.10 -3.63 7.89
N LYS A 56 13.25 -3.72 7.23
CA LYS A 56 14.23 -2.64 7.19
C LYS A 56 14.38 -2.19 5.74
N PRO A 57 13.68 -1.14 5.31
CA PRO A 57 13.77 -0.64 3.95
C PRO A 57 15.19 -0.13 3.66
N VAL A 58 15.70 -0.46 2.49
CA VAL A 58 17.05 -0.08 2.05
C VAL A 58 16.97 0.61 0.70
N HIS A 59 17.61 1.78 0.59
CA HIS A 59 17.78 2.46 -0.68
C HIS A 59 18.87 1.75 -1.48
N VAL A 60 18.52 1.22 -2.64
CA VAL A 60 19.45 0.51 -3.51
C VAL A 60 19.54 1.17 -4.90
N ARG A 61 20.71 1.04 -5.52
CA ARG A 61 20.93 1.34 -6.92
C ARG A 61 21.43 0.07 -7.61
N TYR A 62 20.91 -0.20 -8.78
CA TYR A 62 21.37 -1.33 -9.57
C TYR A 62 22.68 -0.98 -10.29
N LYS A 63 23.70 -1.80 -10.08
CA LYS A 63 24.98 -1.76 -10.80
C LYS A 63 25.23 -3.14 -11.40
N ASN A 64 25.32 -3.22 -12.72
CA ASN A 64 25.47 -4.50 -13.44
C ASN A 64 24.39 -5.54 -13.05
N ASN A 65 23.15 -5.10 -12.88
CA ASN A 65 22.01 -5.92 -12.44
C ASN A 65 22.02 -6.34 -10.96
N ASP A 66 23.02 -5.97 -10.18
CA ASP A 66 23.07 -6.26 -8.74
C ASP A 66 22.60 -5.04 -7.93
N PRO A 67 21.71 -5.24 -6.91
CA PRO A 67 21.28 -4.18 -6.01
C PRO A 67 22.40 -3.82 -5.03
N VAL A 68 22.87 -2.59 -5.08
CA VAL A 68 23.91 -2.06 -4.20
C VAL A 68 23.29 -1.01 -3.27
N PRO A 69 23.41 -1.14 -1.94
CA PRO A 69 22.93 -0.12 -1.00
C PRO A 69 23.62 1.24 -1.25
N VAL A 70 22.81 2.29 -1.24
CA VAL A 70 23.28 3.66 -1.46
C VAL A 70 23.01 4.49 -0.20
N PRO A 71 24.05 4.98 0.49
CA PRO A 71 23.86 5.91 1.60
C PRO A 71 23.39 7.27 1.10
N GLY A 72 22.78 8.05 1.99
CA GLY A 72 22.36 9.41 1.72
C GLY A 72 20.97 9.73 2.25
N ASN A 73 20.46 10.91 1.92
CA ASN A 73 19.22 11.46 2.46
C ASN A 73 18.02 10.51 2.38
N VAL A 74 17.88 9.73 1.29
CA VAL A 74 16.79 8.77 1.16
C VAL A 74 16.93 7.63 2.16
N GLN A 75 18.14 7.10 2.37
CA GLN A 75 18.38 6.07 3.37
C GLN A 75 18.20 6.60 4.79
N ASP A 76 18.64 7.83 5.05
CA ASP A 76 18.49 8.46 6.36
C ASP A 76 17.02 8.61 6.75
N ILE A 77 16.18 9.02 5.80
CA ILE A 77 14.74 9.18 6.02
C ILE A 77 13.99 7.84 6.10
N LEU A 78 14.49 6.79 5.46
CA LEU A 78 13.96 5.43 5.64
C LEU A 78 14.28 4.87 7.02
N ASN A 79 15.41 5.26 7.59
CA ASN A 79 15.79 4.87 8.95
C ASN A 79 15.08 5.71 10.03
N ASN A 80 14.75 6.97 9.73
CA ASN A 80 14.08 7.90 10.62
C ASN A 80 13.02 8.68 9.82
N PRO A 81 11.84 8.10 9.61
CA PRO A 81 10.83 8.69 8.71
C PRO A 81 10.35 10.06 9.13
N ASN A 82 10.21 10.31 10.41
CA ASN A 82 9.82 11.61 10.97
C ASN A 82 10.16 11.68 12.48
N PRO A 83 10.09 12.87 13.09
CA PRO A 83 10.40 13.06 14.52
C PRO A 83 9.44 12.36 15.49
N LEU A 84 8.28 11.90 15.02
CA LEU A 84 7.21 11.34 15.85
C LEU A 84 7.18 9.81 15.80
N MET A 85 7.85 9.18 14.84
CA MET A 85 7.74 7.75 14.57
C MET A 85 9.09 7.16 14.19
N THR A 86 9.38 6.00 14.75
CA THR A 86 10.45 5.12 14.27
C THR A 86 10.06 4.47 12.95
N THR A 87 11.00 3.88 12.24
CA THR A 87 10.72 3.09 11.01
C THR A 87 9.70 1.99 11.26
N SER A 88 9.78 1.31 12.39
CA SER A 88 8.84 0.24 12.76
C SER A 88 7.42 0.77 12.94
N GLU A 89 7.24 1.86 13.67
CA GLU A 89 5.94 2.51 13.87
C GLU A 89 5.37 3.09 12.58
N PHE A 90 6.23 3.65 11.74
CA PHE A 90 5.84 4.13 10.41
C PHE A 90 5.31 2.99 9.53
N LEU A 91 6.02 1.87 9.46
CA LEU A 91 5.60 0.69 8.71
C LEU A 91 4.34 0.05 9.29
N GLU A 92 4.23 -0.01 10.61
CA GLU A 92 3.02 -0.48 11.30
C GLU A 92 1.81 0.36 10.89
N ARG A 93 1.90 1.68 11.02
CA ARG A 93 0.82 2.59 10.66
C ARG A 93 0.46 2.54 9.19
N LEU A 94 1.46 2.52 8.31
CA LEU A 94 1.26 2.41 6.86
C LEU A 94 0.55 1.09 6.49
N SER A 95 0.96 -0.02 7.12
CA SER A 95 0.36 -1.33 6.91
C SER A 95 -1.10 -1.37 7.37
N TRP A 96 -1.41 -0.82 8.54
CA TRP A 96 -2.79 -0.70 9.01
C TRP A 96 -3.65 0.12 8.05
N LEU A 97 -3.16 1.28 7.61
CA LEU A 97 -3.89 2.13 6.66
C LEU A 97 -4.18 1.37 5.35
N LEU A 98 -3.17 0.68 4.81
CA LEU A 98 -3.32 -0.08 3.58
C LEU A 98 -4.32 -1.24 3.72
N LEU A 99 -4.24 -2.01 4.81
CA LEU A 99 -5.09 -3.18 5.02
C LEU A 99 -6.54 -2.80 5.35
N MET A 100 -6.74 -1.69 6.07
CA MET A 100 -8.09 -1.25 6.47
C MET A 100 -8.81 -0.46 5.36
N ASN A 101 -8.08 0.30 4.55
CA ASN A 101 -8.65 1.22 3.57
C ASN A 101 -8.34 0.85 2.12
N TYR A 102 -7.60 -0.24 1.89
CA TYR A 102 -7.09 -0.69 0.57
C TYR A 102 -6.18 0.33 -0.13
N ASN A 103 -5.86 1.42 0.53
CA ASN A 103 -4.89 2.41 0.08
C ASN A 103 -4.23 3.08 1.29
N ALA A 104 -3.04 3.63 1.07
CA ALA A 104 -2.32 4.43 2.04
C ALA A 104 -1.44 5.41 1.27
N PHE A 105 -1.37 6.63 1.74
CA PHE A 105 -0.55 7.67 1.12
C PHE A 105 0.60 8.03 2.04
N ILE A 106 1.71 8.44 1.44
CA ILE A 106 2.86 8.98 2.15
C ILE A 106 3.06 10.40 1.68
N ILE A 107 2.97 11.36 2.60
CA ILE A 107 3.30 12.75 2.30
C ILE A 107 4.75 13.00 2.67
N PRO A 108 5.63 13.28 1.69
CA PRO A 108 6.98 13.72 1.97
C PRO A 108 6.99 15.23 2.25
N THR A 109 7.74 15.65 3.27
CA THR A 109 8.18 17.03 3.42
C THR A 109 9.61 17.15 2.90
N TYR A 110 9.89 18.22 2.17
CA TYR A 110 11.20 18.48 1.60
C TYR A 110 11.40 19.97 1.39
N TYR A 111 12.64 20.40 1.32
CA TYR A 111 13.02 21.71 0.80
C TYR A 111 13.79 21.56 -0.52
N THR A 112 13.68 22.59 -1.33
CA THR A 112 14.39 22.67 -2.61
C THR A 112 15.44 23.77 -2.56
N TRP A 113 16.54 23.57 -3.28
CA TRP A 113 17.56 24.58 -3.52
C TRP A 113 18.12 24.42 -4.93
N ILE A 114 18.69 25.49 -5.44
CA ILE A 114 19.40 25.46 -6.71
C ILE A 114 20.86 25.14 -6.42
N ASP A 115 21.37 24.10 -7.04
CA ASP A 115 22.80 23.77 -6.99
C ASP A 115 23.56 24.82 -7.81
N GLU A 116 24.32 25.68 -7.15
CA GLU A 116 25.02 26.80 -7.77
C GLU A 116 26.03 26.35 -8.88
N ARG A 117 26.51 25.11 -8.81
CA ARG A 117 27.46 24.56 -9.76
C ARG A 117 26.77 24.05 -11.04
N THR A 118 25.60 23.46 -10.92
CA THR A 118 24.87 22.81 -12.05
C THR A 118 23.70 23.65 -12.53
N GLY A 119 23.20 24.59 -11.72
CA GLY A 119 21.97 25.33 -11.98
C GLY A 119 20.69 24.47 -11.82
N GLU A 120 20.81 23.22 -11.37
CA GLU A 120 19.69 22.30 -11.23
C GLU A 120 18.99 22.47 -9.89
N GLU A 121 17.66 22.36 -9.90
CA GLU A 121 16.86 22.26 -8.68
C GLU A 121 17.10 20.89 -8.03
N ARG A 122 17.53 20.92 -6.78
CA ARG A 122 17.71 19.73 -5.96
C ARG A 122 16.73 19.71 -4.80
N ARG A 123 16.38 18.50 -4.34
CA ARG A 123 15.47 18.29 -3.23
C ARG A 123 16.16 17.51 -2.12
N LYS A 124 15.91 17.93 -0.90
CA LYS A 124 16.27 17.16 0.30
C LYS A 124 15.01 16.88 1.09
N TYR A 125 14.72 15.62 1.25
CA TYR A 125 13.59 15.16 2.07
C TYR A 125 13.91 15.30 3.55
N GLU A 126 12.94 15.72 4.33
CA GLU A 126 13.06 15.94 5.78
C GLU A 126 12.23 14.94 6.57
N ALA A 127 11.00 14.63 6.12
CA ALA A 127 10.15 13.69 6.80
C ALA A 127 9.15 13.01 5.83
N LEU A 128 8.63 11.84 6.27
CA LEU A 128 7.56 11.09 5.63
C LEU A 128 6.41 10.90 6.61
N TYR A 129 5.20 11.24 6.22
CA TYR A 129 4.00 11.09 7.04
C TYR A 129 3.00 10.16 6.37
N PRO A 130 2.63 9.02 7.01
CA PRO A 130 1.60 8.15 6.48
C PRO A 130 0.23 8.74 6.77
N ILE A 131 -0.62 8.84 5.74
CA ILE A 131 -1.99 9.34 5.83
C ILE A 131 -2.96 8.40 5.12
N ASN A 132 -4.26 8.60 5.44
CA ASN A 132 -5.37 7.93 4.78
C ASN A 132 -5.89 8.77 3.62
#